data_7571c74fe1bdaa794a995aed2288e54d
#
_entry.id   7571c74fe1bdaa794a995aed2288e54d
#
_cell.length_a   1.000
_cell.length_b   1.000
_cell.length_c   1.000
_cell.angle_alpha   90.00
_cell.angle_beta   90.00
_cell.angle_gamma   90.00
#
_symmetry.space_group_name_H-M   'P 1'
#
loop_
_entity.id
_entity.type
_entity.pdbx_description
1 polymer ?
#
loop_
_entity_poly.entity_id
_entity_poly.type
_entity_poly.pdbx_seq_one_letter_code
_entity_poly.pdbx_strand_id
1 'polypeptide(L)'
;KKIFRAIIITAVVFTKNYINDVKYNIYLPQRFYMNLIVYIIAYPMMWLISRMSFRMLYVFSDFMYYVLYYIFRYRIKVVRENLKLAFPEMPTDQRISIEKKYYRYLADIFLESFKSMNISESEMKKRYKFKNPELLEKIYKKNQNLILIAGHYCSWEWVFILDRFTNYRINAIYKKLSNKYFDRWAKRNRSRYNGNLISTKDTFREILKNSKKSVLNLYGFASDQSPRKSNSNYWGMFLNNYVPIHTGAEIIAKKYNMAVVFMDVQKVSRGFYEVYFKTITEKPNE
;
A
#
# COMPACT_ATOMS: atom_id res chain seq x y z
N LYS A 1 -0.89 7.74 -18.46
CA LYS A 1 -1.31 7.66 -17.02
C LYS A 1 -1.79 6.26 -16.63
N LYS A 2 -2.71 5.60 -17.42
CA LYS A 2 -3.21 4.23 -17.14
C LYS A 2 -2.10 3.17 -17.15
N ILE A 3 -1.17 3.23 -18.10
CA ILE A 3 -0.05 2.30 -18.26
C ILE A 3 0.91 2.35 -17.05
N PHE A 4 1.20 3.55 -16.53
CA PHE A 4 2.10 3.72 -15.38
C PHE A 4 1.52 3.14 -14.07
N ARG A 5 0.20 3.24 -13.88
CA ARG A 5 -0.51 2.59 -12.76
C ARG A 5 -0.42 1.07 -12.83
N ALA A 6 -0.65 0.51 -14.01
CA ALA A 6 -0.59 -0.94 -14.24
C ALA A 6 0.79 -1.53 -13.92
N ILE A 7 1.88 -0.81 -14.23
CA ILE A 7 3.26 -1.29 -14.04
C ILE A 7 3.63 -1.39 -12.57
N ILE A 8 3.25 -0.39 -11.76
CA ILE A 8 3.54 -0.41 -10.32
C ILE A 8 2.78 -1.53 -9.64
N ILE A 9 1.52 -1.73 -10.00
CA ILE A 9 0.70 -2.84 -9.51
C ILE A 9 1.36 -4.18 -9.87
N THR A 10 1.82 -4.34 -11.12
CA THR A 10 2.47 -5.58 -11.60
C THR A 10 3.77 -5.87 -10.86
N ALA A 11 4.63 -4.87 -10.64
CA ALA A 11 5.90 -5.07 -9.94
C ALA A 11 5.69 -5.44 -8.45
N VAL A 12 4.68 -4.89 -7.79
CA VAL A 12 4.34 -5.20 -6.40
C VAL A 12 3.70 -6.59 -6.28
N VAL A 13 2.82 -6.96 -7.22
CA VAL A 13 2.12 -8.26 -7.24
C VAL A 13 3.09 -9.45 -7.37
N PHE A 14 4.08 -9.36 -8.24
CA PHE A 14 5.00 -10.47 -8.52
C PHE A 14 6.19 -10.58 -7.56
N THR A 15 6.50 -9.55 -6.76
CA THR A 15 7.66 -9.59 -5.84
C THR A 15 7.51 -10.57 -4.68
N LYS A 16 6.31 -11.07 -4.39
CA LYS A 16 6.02 -11.85 -3.18
C LYS A 16 6.24 -13.36 -3.30
N ASN A 17 6.23 -13.92 -4.51
CA ASN A 17 6.25 -15.38 -4.69
C ASN A 17 7.64 -16.03 -4.60
N TYR A 18 8.74 -15.27 -4.65
CA TYR A 18 10.10 -15.84 -4.73
C TYR A 18 10.86 -15.88 -3.38
N ILE A 19 10.36 -15.27 -2.30
CA ILE A 19 11.10 -15.18 -1.03
C ILE A 19 10.84 -16.39 -0.09
N ASN A 20 9.92 -17.29 -0.41
CA ASN A 20 9.46 -18.30 0.54
C ASN A 20 10.10 -19.70 0.44
N ASP A 21 11.04 -19.95 -0.48
CA ASP A 21 11.63 -21.28 -0.67
C ASP A 21 13.01 -21.49 -0.01
N VAL A 22 13.53 -20.53 0.72
CA VAL A 22 14.73 -20.73 1.53
C VAL A 22 14.32 -21.01 2.97
N LYS A 23 14.10 -22.28 3.29
CA LYS A 23 14.02 -22.78 4.67
C LYS A 23 15.40 -22.67 5.32
N TYR A 24 15.67 -21.55 6.00
CA TYR A 24 16.73 -21.54 7.00
C TYR A 24 16.10 -21.68 8.39
N ASN A 25 16.25 -22.86 8.97
CA ASN A 25 16.11 -23.08 10.40
C ASN A 25 17.27 -22.39 11.12
N ILE A 26 17.21 -21.06 11.24
CA ILE A 26 18.12 -20.32 12.12
C ILE A 26 17.49 -20.33 13.50
N TYR A 27 18.23 -20.82 14.50
CA TYR A 27 17.82 -20.90 15.90
C TYR A 27 17.19 -19.57 16.37
N LEU A 28 16.05 -19.65 17.06
CA LEU A 28 15.25 -18.51 17.55
C LEU A 28 16.05 -17.34 18.16
N PRO A 29 17.13 -17.57 18.98
CA PRO A 29 17.93 -16.47 19.51
C PRO A 29 18.68 -15.65 18.47
N GLN A 30 19.29 -16.28 17.46
CA GLN A 30 20.06 -15.57 16.41
C GLN A 30 19.17 -14.64 15.57
N ARG A 31 17.95 -15.10 15.23
CA ARG A 31 16.99 -14.27 14.48
C ARG A 31 16.53 -13.04 15.28
N PHE A 32 16.45 -13.16 16.59
CA PHE A 32 16.11 -12.04 17.47
C PHE A 32 17.17 -10.95 17.46
N TYR A 33 18.43 -11.32 17.66
CA TYR A 33 19.56 -10.39 17.65
C TYR A 33 19.75 -9.74 16.26
N MET A 34 19.67 -10.52 15.20
CA MET A 34 19.75 -10.00 13.83
C MET A 34 18.64 -8.96 13.55
N ASN A 35 17.40 -9.21 13.96
CA ASN A 35 16.29 -8.26 13.79
C ASN A 35 16.54 -6.96 14.56
N LEU A 36 17.11 -7.02 15.75
CA LEU A 36 17.45 -5.87 16.57
C LEU A 36 18.61 -5.07 15.95
N ILE A 37 19.68 -5.72 15.55
CA ILE A 37 20.85 -5.09 14.92
C ILE A 37 20.43 -4.34 13.65
N VAL A 38 19.67 -5.01 12.76
CA VAL A 38 19.16 -4.38 11.54
C VAL A 38 18.31 -3.15 11.86
N TYR A 39 17.48 -3.22 12.91
CA TYR A 39 16.66 -2.08 13.32
C TYR A 39 17.52 -0.93 13.89
N ILE A 40 18.51 -1.22 14.75
CA ILE A 40 19.40 -0.21 15.35
C ILE A 40 20.18 0.55 14.27
N ILE A 41 20.60 -0.14 13.20
CA ILE A 41 21.32 0.50 12.10
C ILE A 41 20.34 1.28 11.18
N ALA A 42 19.22 0.69 10.83
CA ALA A 42 18.29 1.29 9.87
C ALA A 42 17.48 2.46 10.46
N TYR A 43 17.08 2.39 11.74
CA TYR A 43 16.21 3.41 12.34
C TYR A 43 16.82 4.82 12.37
N PRO A 44 18.09 5.04 12.78
CA PRO A 44 18.71 6.36 12.70
C PRO A 44 18.75 6.90 11.27
N MET A 45 19.02 6.06 10.27
CA MET A 45 19.01 6.47 8.85
C MET A 45 17.59 6.89 8.41
N MET A 46 16.56 6.11 8.74
CA MET A 46 15.18 6.45 8.47
C MET A 46 14.78 7.76 9.15
N TRP A 47 15.22 7.95 10.40
CA TRP A 47 14.97 9.19 11.15
C TRP A 47 15.62 10.40 10.49
N LEU A 48 16.90 10.31 10.10
CA LEU A 48 17.63 11.38 9.39
C LEU A 48 16.92 11.73 8.07
N ILE A 49 16.57 10.72 7.27
CA ILE A 49 15.83 10.91 6.01
C ILE A 49 14.49 11.62 6.27
N SER A 50 13.78 11.23 7.33
CA SER A 50 12.49 11.84 7.67
C SER A 50 12.60 13.35 8.04
N ARG A 51 13.79 13.82 8.46
CA ARG A 51 14.07 15.23 8.79
C ARG A 51 14.47 16.07 7.58
N MET A 52 14.86 15.46 6.47
CA MET A 52 15.25 16.20 5.27
C MET A 52 14.12 17.09 4.77
N SER A 53 14.45 18.27 4.21
CA SER A 53 13.49 19.03 3.41
C SER A 53 13.06 18.22 2.18
N PHE A 54 11.91 18.50 1.60
CA PHE A 54 11.47 17.77 0.39
C PHE A 54 12.43 17.93 -0.79
N ARG A 55 13.11 19.09 -0.91
CA ARG A 55 14.15 19.28 -1.93
C ARG A 55 15.30 18.28 -1.74
N MET A 56 15.87 18.23 -0.53
CA MET A 56 16.95 17.29 -0.20
C MET A 56 16.50 15.84 -0.35
N LEU A 57 15.28 15.53 0.08
CA LEU A 57 14.70 14.19 -0.04
C LEU A 57 14.69 13.70 -1.49
N TYR A 58 14.29 14.57 -2.43
CA TYR A 58 14.21 14.20 -3.84
C TYR A 58 15.57 14.19 -4.55
N VAL A 59 16.52 15.02 -4.16
CA VAL A 59 17.91 14.89 -4.61
C VAL A 59 18.50 13.56 -4.13
N PHE A 60 18.26 13.20 -2.88
CA PHE A 60 18.68 11.91 -2.35
C PHE A 60 17.93 10.73 -3.02
N SER A 61 16.66 10.91 -3.38
CA SER A 61 15.90 9.93 -4.14
C SER A 61 16.47 9.68 -5.54
N ASP A 62 16.90 10.74 -6.22
CA ASP A 62 17.55 10.61 -7.53
C ASP A 62 18.86 9.84 -7.41
N PHE A 63 19.67 10.11 -6.37
CA PHE A 63 20.86 9.33 -6.06
C PHE A 63 20.51 7.85 -5.78
N MET A 64 19.51 7.58 -4.94
CA MET A 64 19.04 6.21 -4.65
C MET A 64 18.53 5.49 -5.90
N TYR A 65 17.88 6.19 -6.84
CA TYR A 65 17.53 5.61 -8.13
C TYR A 65 18.76 5.09 -8.88
N TYR A 66 19.85 5.88 -8.98
CA TYR A 66 21.09 5.45 -9.62
C TYR A 66 21.67 4.22 -8.94
N VAL A 67 21.72 4.22 -7.62
CA VAL A 67 22.24 3.09 -6.84
C VAL A 67 21.40 1.83 -7.06
N LEU A 68 20.09 1.91 -6.99
CA LEU A 68 19.18 0.75 -7.16
C LEU A 68 19.19 0.22 -8.60
N TYR A 69 19.19 1.12 -9.58
CA TYR A 69 19.04 0.75 -10.98
C TYR A 69 20.36 0.34 -11.64
N TYR A 70 21.43 1.11 -11.47
CA TYR A 70 22.68 0.90 -12.18
C TYR A 70 23.70 0.09 -11.38
N ILE A 71 23.81 0.29 -10.06
CA ILE A 71 24.80 -0.38 -9.22
C ILE A 71 24.28 -1.74 -8.77
N PHE A 72 23.21 -1.77 -7.96
CA PHE A 72 22.66 -3.02 -7.44
C PHE A 72 21.80 -3.77 -8.43
N ARG A 73 21.33 -3.13 -9.48
CA ARG A 73 20.42 -3.72 -10.50
C ARG A 73 19.26 -4.49 -9.85
N TYR A 74 18.71 -3.88 -8.79
CA TYR A 74 17.75 -4.53 -7.90
C TYR A 74 16.54 -5.05 -8.67
N ARG A 75 16.43 -6.36 -8.80
CA ARG A 75 15.31 -7.08 -9.44
C ARG A 75 14.97 -6.66 -10.88
N ILE A 76 15.92 -6.13 -11.64
CA ILE A 76 15.67 -5.66 -13.01
C ILE A 76 15.11 -6.79 -13.89
N LYS A 77 15.64 -8.03 -13.78
CA LYS A 77 15.12 -9.17 -14.54
C LYS A 77 13.63 -9.39 -14.31
N VAL A 78 13.19 -9.37 -13.04
CA VAL A 78 11.77 -9.56 -12.67
C VAL A 78 10.90 -8.44 -13.22
N VAL A 79 11.35 -7.19 -13.14
CA VAL A 79 10.60 -6.03 -13.67
C VAL A 79 10.46 -6.13 -15.20
N ARG A 80 11.53 -6.53 -15.91
CA ARG A 80 11.50 -6.72 -17.37
C ARG A 80 10.57 -7.84 -17.80
N GLU A 81 10.62 -8.98 -17.12
CA GLU A 81 9.72 -10.10 -17.36
C GLU A 81 8.26 -9.70 -17.14
N ASN A 82 7.97 -9.02 -16.05
CA ASN A 82 6.62 -8.54 -15.77
C ASN A 82 6.12 -7.52 -16.81
N LEU A 83 6.99 -6.59 -17.26
CA LEU A 83 6.64 -5.65 -18.31
C LEU A 83 6.39 -6.35 -19.65
N LYS A 84 7.17 -7.36 -19.97
CA LYS A 84 6.99 -8.17 -21.20
C LYS A 84 5.67 -8.94 -21.15
N LEU A 85 5.35 -9.55 -20.00
CA LEU A 85 4.08 -10.28 -19.79
C LEU A 85 2.86 -9.35 -19.83
N ALA A 86 2.96 -8.18 -19.18
CA ALA A 86 1.84 -7.23 -19.11
C ALA A 86 1.58 -6.48 -20.44
N PHE A 87 2.66 -6.26 -21.21
CA PHE A 87 2.63 -5.47 -22.46
C PHE A 87 3.44 -6.16 -23.55
N PRO A 88 3.00 -7.33 -24.04
CA PRO A 88 3.76 -8.12 -25.02
C PRO A 88 4.03 -7.35 -26.32
N GLU A 89 3.03 -6.60 -26.80
CA GLU A 89 3.10 -5.84 -28.07
C GLU A 89 3.91 -4.53 -27.99
N MET A 90 4.30 -4.12 -26.76
CA MET A 90 5.03 -2.86 -26.59
C MET A 90 6.49 -3.02 -27.00
N PRO A 91 7.08 -2.10 -27.79
CA PRO A 91 8.49 -2.09 -28.15
C PRO A 91 9.41 -2.11 -26.92
N THR A 92 10.58 -2.74 -27.06
CA THR A 92 11.51 -2.95 -25.94
C THR A 92 12.05 -1.63 -25.37
N ASP A 93 12.33 -0.64 -26.21
CA ASP A 93 12.78 0.70 -25.81
C ASP A 93 11.74 1.42 -24.96
N GLN A 94 10.46 1.31 -25.30
CA GLN A 94 9.37 1.86 -24.51
C GLN A 94 9.26 1.14 -23.17
N ARG A 95 9.38 -0.19 -23.11
CA ARG A 95 9.41 -0.95 -21.86
C ARG A 95 10.57 -0.53 -20.96
N ILE A 96 11.77 -0.30 -21.52
CA ILE A 96 12.92 0.21 -20.78
C ILE A 96 12.68 1.63 -20.26
N SER A 97 12.04 2.49 -21.05
CA SER A 97 11.65 3.84 -20.58
C SER A 97 10.73 3.77 -19.37
N ILE A 98 9.75 2.87 -19.40
CA ILE A 98 8.82 2.64 -18.28
C ILE A 98 9.56 2.04 -17.07
N GLU A 99 10.46 1.07 -17.28
CA GLU A 99 11.30 0.49 -16.23
C GLU A 99 12.09 1.59 -15.49
N LYS A 100 12.77 2.49 -16.21
CA LYS A 100 13.50 3.60 -15.59
C LYS A 100 12.59 4.55 -14.79
N LYS A 101 11.40 4.87 -15.32
CA LYS A 101 10.40 5.68 -14.61
C LYS A 101 9.89 4.98 -13.34
N TYR A 102 9.71 3.67 -13.40
CA TYR A 102 9.34 2.86 -12.25
C TYR A 102 10.38 2.93 -11.12
N TYR A 103 11.69 2.79 -11.43
CA TYR A 103 12.73 2.84 -10.40
C TYR A 103 12.89 4.21 -9.75
N ARG A 104 12.75 5.30 -10.54
CA ARG A 104 12.69 6.66 -9.98
C ARG A 104 11.51 6.82 -9.03
N TYR A 105 10.37 6.33 -9.44
CA TYR A 105 9.16 6.37 -8.63
C TYR A 105 9.28 5.49 -7.37
N LEU A 106 9.86 4.31 -7.48
CA LEU A 106 10.11 3.41 -6.35
C LEU A 106 10.99 4.09 -5.29
N ALA A 107 12.06 4.76 -5.71
CA ALA A 107 12.93 5.51 -4.81
C ALA A 107 12.15 6.65 -4.10
N ASP A 108 11.34 7.42 -4.84
CA ASP A 108 10.48 8.48 -4.27
C ASP A 108 9.58 7.94 -3.17
N ILE A 109 8.80 6.88 -3.46
CA ILE A 109 7.83 6.32 -2.51
C ILE A 109 8.51 5.77 -1.27
N PHE A 110 9.66 5.11 -1.43
CA PHE A 110 10.41 4.57 -0.29
C PHE A 110 10.82 5.67 0.69
N LEU A 111 11.34 6.77 0.17
CA LEU A 111 11.77 7.91 0.99
C LEU A 111 10.58 8.70 1.56
N GLU A 112 9.50 8.84 0.80
CA GLU A 112 8.25 9.44 1.27
C GLU A 112 7.61 8.63 2.40
N SER A 113 7.77 7.29 2.39
CA SER A 113 7.32 6.44 3.51
C SER A 113 8.09 6.74 4.79
N PHE A 114 9.41 7.03 4.71
CA PHE A 114 10.18 7.47 5.89
C PHE A 114 9.82 8.91 6.28
N LYS A 115 9.57 9.78 5.30
CA LYS A 115 9.12 11.15 5.55
C LYS A 115 7.84 11.23 6.37
N SER A 116 6.95 10.23 6.27
CA SER A 116 5.72 10.15 7.06
C SER A 116 5.95 10.16 8.59
N MET A 117 7.17 9.83 9.07
CA MET A 117 7.53 9.91 10.49
C MET A 117 7.48 11.34 11.06
N ASN A 118 7.90 12.33 10.27
CA ASN A 118 8.13 13.70 10.74
C ASN A 118 7.46 14.79 9.87
N ILE A 119 6.67 14.43 8.87
CA ILE A 119 5.90 15.41 8.10
C ILE A 119 4.83 16.03 8.99
N SER A 120 4.66 17.35 8.93
CA SER A 120 3.58 18.04 9.63
C SER A 120 2.23 17.72 9.00
N GLU A 121 1.16 17.80 9.80
CA GLU A 121 -0.20 17.58 9.30
C GLU A 121 -0.56 18.58 8.19
N SER A 122 -0.17 19.84 8.34
CA SER A 122 -0.39 20.89 7.34
C SER A 122 0.31 20.60 6.01
N GLU A 123 1.58 20.15 6.06
CA GLU A 123 2.33 19.81 4.86
C GLU A 123 1.77 18.54 4.19
N MET A 124 1.31 17.57 4.99
CA MET A 124 0.67 16.36 4.47
C MET A 124 -0.67 16.69 3.79
N LYS A 125 -1.53 17.52 4.39
CA LYS A 125 -2.79 17.99 3.78
C LYS A 125 -2.55 18.76 2.48
N LYS A 126 -1.47 19.56 2.41
CA LYS A 126 -1.08 20.25 1.19
C LYS A 126 -0.69 19.32 0.05
N ARG A 127 -0.01 18.19 0.37
CA ARG A 127 0.55 17.25 -0.59
C ARG A 127 -0.34 16.07 -0.95
N TYR A 128 -1.26 15.70 -0.06
CA TYR A 128 -2.18 14.58 -0.24
C TYR A 128 -3.61 15.07 -0.08
N LYS A 129 -4.22 15.49 -1.20
CA LYS A 129 -5.50 16.18 -1.23
C LYS A 129 -6.63 15.22 -1.56
N PHE A 130 -7.59 15.07 -0.66
CA PHE A 130 -8.87 14.41 -0.94
C PHE A 130 -9.78 15.38 -1.69
N LYS A 131 -10.28 14.98 -2.87
CA LYS A 131 -11.02 15.85 -3.79
C LYS A 131 -12.53 15.78 -3.60
N ASN A 132 -13.03 14.65 -3.14
CA ASN A 132 -14.44 14.40 -2.91
C ASN A 132 -14.70 13.59 -1.63
N PRO A 133 -14.21 14.06 -0.45
CA PRO A 133 -14.40 13.36 0.83
C PRO A 133 -15.89 13.31 1.24
N GLU A 134 -16.72 14.21 0.72
CA GLU A 134 -18.17 14.24 0.92
C GLU A 134 -18.88 12.96 0.47
N LEU A 135 -18.27 12.18 -0.43
CA LEU A 135 -18.80 10.88 -0.82
C LEU A 135 -18.82 9.91 0.38
N LEU A 136 -17.75 9.91 1.19
CA LEU A 136 -17.68 9.08 2.40
C LEU A 136 -18.70 9.54 3.43
N GLU A 137 -18.88 10.85 3.58
CA GLU A 137 -19.86 11.43 4.50
C GLU A 137 -21.30 11.10 4.08
N LYS A 138 -21.59 11.10 2.77
CA LYS A 138 -22.89 10.69 2.24
C LYS A 138 -23.25 9.24 2.63
N ILE A 139 -22.27 8.31 2.55
CA ILE A 139 -22.46 6.91 2.94
C ILE A 139 -22.58 6.80 4.47
N TYR A 140 -21.79 7.57 5.23
CA TYR A 140 -21.83 7.63 6.69
C TYR A 140 -23.23 8.02 7.19
N LYS A 141 -23.86 9.04 6.59
CA LYS A 141 -25.23 9.49 6.94
C LYS A 141 -26.31 8.45 6.70
N LYS A 142 -26.05 7.45 5.84
CA LYS A 142 -26.93 6.28 5.64
C LYS A 142 -26.75 5.21 6.72
N ASN A 143 -25.94 5.48 7.76
CA ASN A 143 -25.62 4.53 8.84
C ASN A 143 -25.01 3.21 8.35
N GLN A 144 -24.13 3.27 7.33
CA GLN A 144 -23.55 2.10 6.69
C GLN A 144 -22.03 2.05 6.91
N ASN A 145 -21.51 0.88 7.29
CA ASN A 145 -20.06 0.62 7.33
C ASN A 145 -19.50 0.58 5.90
N LEU A 146 -18.18 0.82 5.75
CA LEU A 146 -17.55 1.00 4.46
C LEU A 146 -16.30 0.16 4.31
N ILE A 147 -16.13 -0.48 3.15
CA ILE A 147 -14.87 -1.05 2.68
C ILE A 147 -14.23 -0.08 1.68
N LEU A 148 -13.01 0.34 1.99
CA LEU A 148 -12.19 1.16 1.11
C LEU A 148 -11.15 0.27 0.41
N ILE A 149 -11.31 0.08 -0.90
CA ILE A 149 -10.36 -0.66 -1.74
C ILE A 149 -9.29 0.30 -2.25
N ALA A 150 -8.04 -0.05 -2.05
CA ALA A 150 -6.89 0.71 -2.52
C ALA A 150 -5.79 -0.19 -3.11
N GLY A 151 -4.83 0.41 -3.77
CA GLY A 151 -3.59 -0.24 -4.22
C GLY A 151 -2.36 0.38 -3.57
N HIS A 152 -1.23 -0.34 -3.59
CA HIS A 152 0.08 0.17 -3.19
C HIS A 152 0.63 1.12 -4.27
N TYR A 153 -0.13 2.16 -4.58
CA TYR A 153 0.18 3.17 -5.57
C TYR A 153 0.29 4.55 -4.94
N CYS A 154 1.21 5.39 -5.42
CA CYS A 154 1.51 6.69 -4.85
C CYS A 154 2.00 6.57 -3.39
N SER A 155 1.93 7.63 -2.62
CA SER A 155 2.36 7.65 -1.22
C SER A 155 1.29 7.04 -0.30
N TRP A 156 1.08 5.72 -0.38
CA TRP A 156 0.04 5.02 0.38
C TRP A 156 0.19 5.16 1.91
N GLU A 157 1.40 5.42 2.41
CA GLU A 157 1.60 5.68 3.84
C GLU A 157 0.94 7.00 4.29
N TRP A 158 0.64 7.90 3.36
CA TRP A 158 -0.01 9.17 3.68
C TRP A 158 -1.53 9.08 3.75
N VAL A 159 -2.13 7.96 3.36
CA VAL A 159 -3.58 7.75 3.42
C VAL A 159 -4.14 7.84 4.84
N PHE A 160 -3.32 7.58 5.87
CA PHE A 160 -3.77 7.60 7.25
C PHE A 160 -4.24 8.97 7.75
N ILE A 161 -3.89 10.06 7.03
CA ILE A 161 -4.45 11.39 7.30
C ILE A 161 -5.95 11.48 6.96
N LEU A 162 -6.52 10.49 6.27
CA LEU A 162 -7.96 10.43 5.97
C LEU A 162 -8.83 10.55 7.23
N ASP A 163 -8.32 10.15 8.39
CA ASP A 163 -8.99 10.31 9.69
C ASP A 163 -9.41 11.77 9.98
N ARG A 164 -8.73 12.75 9.38
CA ARG A 164 -9.05 14.19 9.50
C ARG A 164 -10.16 14.66 8.55
N PHE A 165 -10.70 13.78 7.72
CA PHE A 165 -11.64 14.09 6.65
C PHE A 165 -12.88 13.21 6.65
N THR A 166 -13.08 12.37 7.67
CA THR A 166 -14.22 11.47 7.77
C THR A 166 -14.59 11.21 9.22
N ASN A 167 -15.87 10.95 9.49
CA ASN A 167 -16.39 10.55 10.80
C ASN A 167 -16.29 9.03 11.04
N TYR A 168 -15.88 8.26 10.05
CA TYR A 168 -15.64 6.83 10.21
C TYR A 168 -14.45 6.54 11.12
N ARG A 169 -14.58 5.51 11.96
CA ARG A 169 -13.41 4.92 12.61
C ARG A 169 -12.60 4.14 11.57
N ILE A 170 -11.39 4.60 11.29
CA ILE A 170 -10.53 3.99 10.27
C ILE A 170 -9.84 2.75 10.81
N ASN A 171 -9.97 1.64 10.08
CA ASN A 171 -9.29 0.36 10.34
C ASN A 171 -8.56 -0.08 9.07
N ALA A 172 -7.24 -0.10 9.07
CA ALA A 172 -6.47 -0.59 7.94
C ALA A 172 -6.08 -2.06 8.14
N ILE A 173 -6.39 -2.89 7.16
CA ILE A 173 -6.00 -4.30 7.16
C ILE A 173 -4.54 -4.40 6.72
N TYR A 174 -3.68 -5.00 7.56
CA TYR A 174 -2.27 -5.08 7.27
C TYR A 174 -1.68 -6.45 7.59
N LYS A 175 -0.60 -6.81 6.91
CA LYS A 175 0.18 -8.01 7.21
C LYS A 175 1.29 -7.65 8.19
N LYS A 176 1.35 -8.32 9.35
CA LYS A 176 2.44 -8.17 10.33
C LYS A 176 3.80 -8.36 9.66
N LEU A 177 4.73 -7.44 9.95
CA LEU A 177 6.11 -7.57 9.51
C LEU A 177 6.84 -8.64 10.33
N SER A 178 7.76 -9.36 9.70
CA SER A 178 8.55 -10.42 10.36
C SER A 178 9.48 -9.87 11.43
N ASN A 179 10.04 -8.68 11.22
CA ASN A 179 10.83 -7.98 12.22
C ASN A 179 9.92 -7.18 13.14
N LYS A 180 9.81 -7.59 14.41
CA LYS A 180 8.92 -6.99 15.41
C LYS A 180 9.20 -5.50 15.70
N TYR A 181 10.42 -5.04 15.50
CA TYR A 181 10.79 -3.64 15.72
C TYR A 181 10.25 -2.75 14.61
N PHE A 182 10.41 -3.17 13.35
CA PHE A 182 9.79 -2.48 12.22
C PHE A 182 8.26 -2.58 12.25
N ASP A 183 7.69 -3.70 12.71
CA ASP A 183 6.24 -3.84 12.89
C ASP A 183 5.70 -2.80 13.90
N ARG A 184 6.38 -2.65 15.03
CA ARG A 184 6.04 -1.64 16.04
C ARG A 184 6.18 -0.21 15.50
N TRP A 185 7.27 0.05 14.78
CA TRP A 185 7.48 1.33 14.11
C TRP A 185 6.36 1.64 13.11
N ALA A 186 6.04 0.72 12.21
CA ALA A 186 4.98 0.88 11.22
C ALA A 186 3.60 1.14 11.88
N LYS A 187 3.29 0.39 12.93
CA LYS A 187 2.07 0.61 13.71
C LYS A 187 2.02 2.01 14.30
N ARG A 188 3.08 2.43 14.99
CA ARG A 188 3.14 3.77 15.59
C ARG A 188 2.99 4.88 14.55
N ASN A 189 3.64 4.73 13.39
CA ASN A 189 3.56 5.71 12.32
C ASN A 189 2.14 5.81 11.73
N ARG A 190 1.52 4.67 11.45
CA ARG A 190 0.18 4.58 10.86
C ARG A 190 -0.95 4.94 11.82
N SER A 191 -0.75 4.75 13.13
CA SER A 191 -1.73 5.15 14.15
C SER A 191 -1.62 6.62 14.56
N ARG A 192 -0.79 7.40 13.91
CA ARG A 192 -0.55 8.82 14.25
C ARG A 192 -1.83 9.68 14.17
N TYR A 193 -2.76 9.31 13.31
CA TYR A 193 -4.03 10.01 13.07
C TYR A 193 -5.24 9.19 13.58
N ASN A 194 -5.09 8.45 14.69
CA ASN A 194 -6.10 7.58 15.29
C ASN A 194 -6.54 6.36 14.45
N GLY A 195 -5.90 6.12 13.31
CA GLY A 195 -6.14 4.91 12.51
C GLY A 195 -5.79 3.65 13.30
N ASN A 196 -6.68 2.66 13.28
CA ASN A 196 -6.47 1.36 13.88
C ASN A 196 -5.90 0.37 12.84
N LEU A 197 -5.03 -0.54 13.28
CA LEU A 197 -4.42 -1.55 12.41
C LEU A 197 -4.89 -2.94 12.82
N ILE A 198 -5.56 -3.62 11.90
CA ILE A 198 -6.06 -4.98 12.08
C ILE A 198 -5.18 -5.93 11.28
N SER A 199 -4.66 -6.98 11.93
CA SER A 199 -3.86 -7.96 11.20
C SER A 199 -4.74 -8.78 10.26
N THR A 200 -4.20 -9.21 9.10
CA THR A 200 -4.93 -10.05 8.14
C THR A 200 -5.51 -11.32 8.77
N LYS A 201 -4.86 -11.87 9.80
CA LYS A 201 -5.34 -13.06 10.52
C LYS A 201 -6.55 -12.79 11.43
N ASP A 202 -6.67 -11.55 11.92
CA ASP A 202 -7.68 -11.15 12.91
C ASP A 202 -8.85 -10.41 12.26
N THR A 203 -8.82 -10.19 10.94
CA THR A 203 -9.76 -9.33 10.22
C THR A 203 -11.22 -9.70 10.50
N PHE A 204 -11.61 -10.96 10.28
CA PHE A 204 -13.00 -11.39 10.47
C PHE A 204 -13.45 -11.26 11.93
N ARG A 205 -12.58 -11.62 12.88
CA ARG A 205 -12.88 -11.53 14.32
C ARG A 205 -13.10 -10.07 14.75
N GLU A 206 -12.24 -9.16 14.32
CA GLU A 206 -12.34 -7.75 14.70
C GLU A 206 -13.51 -7.05 14.01
N ILE A 207 -13.84 -7.40 12.76
CA ILE A 207 -15.04 -6.89 12.08
C ILE A 207 -16.30 -7.36 12.81
N LEU A 208 -16.40 -8.64 13.17
CA LEU A 208 -17.52 -9.19 13.93
C LEU A 208 -17.67 -8.48 15.30
N LYS A 209 -16.57 -8.22 15.99
CA LYS A 209 -16.55 -7.49 17.25
C LYS A 209 -17.02 -6.05 17.09
N ASN A 210 -16.60 -5.39 16.02
CA ASN A 210 -16.95 -4.01 15.73
C ASN A 210 -18.41 -3.87 15.23
N SER A 211 -18.95 -4.88 14.52
CA SER A 211 -20.35 -4.83 14.05
C SER A 211 -21.39 -4.83 15.18
N LYS A 212 -20.98 -5.19 16.40
CA LYS A 212 -21.81 -5.13 17.62
C LYS A 212 -21.78 -3.77 18.30
N LYS A 213 -21.03 -2.79 17.77
CA LYS A 213 -20.88 -1.45 18.34
C LYS A 213 -21.62 -0.42 17.48
N SER A 214 -22.12 0.62 18.11
CA SER A 214 -22.82 1.73 17.43
C SER A 214 -21.92 2.66 16.61
N VAL A 215 -20.62 2.33 16.45
CA VAL A 215 -19.64 3.17 15.75
C VAL A 215 -19.47 2.65 14.34
N LEU A 216 -19.65 3.53 13.36
CA LEU A 216 -19.42 3.19 11.96
C LEU A 216 -17.93 3.11 11.65
N ASN A 217 -17.56 2.07 10.92
CA ASN A 217 -16.20 1.72 10.61
C ASN A 217 -15.93 1.79 9.10
N LEU A 218 -14.75 2.31 8.74
CA LEU A 218 -14.15 2.20 7.44
C LEU A 218 -13.01 1.18 7.51
N TYR A 219 -13.06 0.14 6.65
CA TYR A 219 -12.03 -0.89 6.57
C TYR A 219 -11.23 -0.75 5.27
N GLY A 220 -9.97 -0.35 5.38
CA GLY A 220 -9.06 -0.19 4.23
C GLY A 220 -8.39 -1.51 3.85
N PHE A 221 -8.56 -1.93 2.59
CA PHE A 221 -7.94 -3.10 1.99
C PHE A 221 -7.04 -2.71 0.83
N ALA A 222 -5.75 -3.06 0.91
CA ALA A 222 -4.87 -3.01 -0.24
C ALA A 222 -5.00 -4.32 -1.03
N SER A 223 -5.74 -4.28 -2.14
CA SER A 223 -6.21 -5.46 -2.88
C SER A 223 -5.49 -5.69 -4.22
N ASP A 224 -4.36 -5.04 -4.44
CA ASP A 224 -3.59 -5.08 -5.69
C ASP A 224 -2.51 -6.16 -5.74
N GLN A 225 -2.41 -7.01 -4.71
CA GLN A 225 -1.50 -8.15 -4.66
C GLN A 225 -2.27 -9.46 -4.82
N SER A 226 -1.63 -10.45 -5.48
CA SER A 226 -2.23 -11.78 -5.61
C SER A 226 -2.06 -12.61 -4.33
N PRO A 227 -3.06 -13.42 -3.94
CA PRO A 227 -2.91 -14.42 -2.89
C PRO A 227 -1.94 -15.53 -3.31
N ARG A 228 -1.54 -16.38 -2.36
CA ARG A 228 -0.84 -17.64 -2.71
C ARG A 228 -1.78 -18.55 -3.48
N LYS A 229 -1.24 -19.24 -4.51
CA LYS A 229 -2.03 -20.17 -5.35
C LYS A 229 -2.84 -21.17 -4.55
N SER A 230 -2.27 -21.72 -3.46
CA SER A 230 -2.93 -22.69 -2.57
C SER A 230 -4.12 -22.10 -1.78
N ASN A 231 -4.28 -20.79 -1.70
CA ASN A 231 -5.28 -20.12 -0.87
C ASN A 231 -6.21 -19.24 -1.71
N SER A 232 -6.33 -19.53 -3.01
CA SER A 232 -7.14 -18.73 -3.91
C SER A 232 -8.38 -19.49 -4.36
N ASN A 233 -9.54 -18.89 -4.11
CA ASN A 233 -10.84 -19.41 -4.56
C ASN A 233 -11.31 -18.77 -5.88
N TYR A 234 -10.64 -17.74 -6.35
CA TYR A 234 -11.00 -17.03 -7.57
C TYR A 234 -9.77 -16.65 -8.39
N TRP A 235 -9.87 -16.84 -9.71
CA TRP A 235 -8.84 -16.53 -10.69
C TRP A 235 -9.45 -15.67 -11.80
N GLY A 236 -8.67 -14.74 -12.31
CA GLY A 236 -9.10 -13.86 -13.38
C GLY A 236 -7.94 -13.36 -14.23
N MET A 237 -8.30 -12.82 -15.40
CA MET A 237 -7.33 -12.17 -16.29
C MET A 237 -6.94 -10.79 -15.74
N PHE A 238 -5.63 -10.57 -15.56
CA PHE A 238 -5.08 -9.28 -15.17
C PHE A 238 -3.78 -9.01 -15.96
N LEU A 239 -3.76 -7.95 -16.75
CA LEU A 239 -2.62 -7.57 -17.60
C LEU A 239 -2.08 -8.76 -18.42
N ASN A 240 -2.97 -9.40 -19.18
CA ASN A 240 -2.70 -10.57 -20.02
C ASN A 240 -2.23 -11.84 -19.28
N ASN A 241 -2.38 -11.88 -17.95
CA ASN A 241 -2.02 -13.04 -17.14
C ASN A 241 -3.21 -13.56 -16.36
N TYR A 242 -3.40 -14.86 -16.30
CA TYR A 242 -4.39 -15.51 -15.45
C TYR A 242 -3.83 -15.66 -14.04
N VAL A 243 -4.36 -14.89 -13.11
CA VAL A 243 -3.81 -14.73 -11.75
C VAL A 243 -4.86 -14.95 -10.68
N PRO A 244 -4.45 -15.43 -9.50
CA PRO A 244 -5.34 -15.52 -8.36
C PRO A 244 -5.65 -14.13 -7.79
N ILE A 245 -6.92 -13.90 -7.43
CA ILE A 245 -7.43 -12.62 -6.94
C ILE A 245 -7.95 -12.76 -5.52
N HIS A 246 -7.68 -11.75 -4.67
CA HIS A 246 -8.21 -11.70 -3.32
C HIS A 246 -9.71 -11.37 -3.31
N THR A 247 -10.54 -12.28 -2.76
CA THR A 247 -11.99 -12.10 -2.61
C THR A 247 -12.42 -11.70 -1.19
N GLY A 248 -11.47 -11.56 -0.26
CA GLY A 248 -11.78 -11.33 1.15
C GLY A 248 -12.59 -10.06 1.43
N ALA A 249 -12.31 -8.97 0.72
CA ALA A 249 -13.05 -7.72 0.85
C ALA A 249 -14.50 -7.86 0.35
N GLU A 250 -14.72 -8.54 -0.78
CA GLU A 250 -16.04 -8.81 -1.34
C GLU A 250 -16.89 -9.69 -0.40
N ILE A 251 -16.31 -10.79 0.10
CA ILE A 251 -16.99 -11.68 1.05
C ILE A 251 -17.45 -10.92 2.29
N ILE A 252 -16.59 -10.04 2.82
CA ILE A 252 -16.90 -9.21 3.99
C ILE A 252 -17.99 -8.19 3.65
N ALA A 253 -17.90 -7.52 2.50
CA ALA A 253 -18.89 -6.55 2.04
C ALA A 253 -20.28 -7.17 1.98
N LYS A 254 -20.41 -8.32 1.32
CA LYS A 254 -21.67 -9.08 1.19
C LYS A 254 -22.20 -9.53 2.56
N LYS A 255 -21.34 -10.14 3.38
CA LYS A 255 -21.73 -10.69 4.69
C LYS A 255 -22.27 -9.65 5.67
N TYR A 256 -21.71 -8.44 5.65
CA TYR A 256 -22.04 -7.37 6.60
C TYR A 256 -22.76 -6.19 5.95
N ASN A 257 -23.20 -6.32 4.70
CA ASN A 257 -23.87 -5.28 3.92
C ASN A 257 -23.16 -3.92 3.96
N MET A 258 -21.84 -3.94 3.68
CA MET A 258 -20.98 -2.75 3.71
C MET A 258 -20.87 -2.14 2.32
N ALA A 259 -20.97 -0.81 2.23
CA ALA A 259 -20.64 -0.12 0.99
C ALA A 259 -19.19 -0.37 0.57
N VAL A 260 -18.94 -0.39 -0.73
CA VAL A 260 -17.58 -0.58 -1.27
C VAL A 260 -17.20 0.63 -2.11
N VAL A 261 -16.11 1.28 -1.74
CA VAL A 261 -15.56 2.46 -2.40
C VAL A 261 -14.12 2.18 -2.85
N PHE A 262 -13.79 2.58 -4.06
CA PHE A 262 -12.42 2.55 -4.57
C PHE A 262 -11.74 3.90 -4.34
N MET A 263 -10.53 3.85 -3.82
CA MET A 263 -9.66 5.01 -3.63
C MET A 263 -8.70 5.13 -4.82
N ASP A 264 -8.98 6.08 -5.70
CA ASP A 264 -8.16 6.39 -6.88
C ASP A 264 -7.16 7.51 -6.55
N VAL A 265 -5.91 7.15 -6.35
CA VAL A 265 -4.83 8.12 -6.08
C VAL A 265 -4.16 8.52 -7.37
N GLN A 266 -4.00 9.83 -7.61
CA GLN A 266 -3.36 10.39 -8.79
C GLN A 266 -2.14 11.21 -8.40
N LYS A 267 -0.98 10.92 -9.03
CA LYS A 267 0.21 11.77 -8.91
C LYS A 267 0.05 13.01 -9.80
N VAL A 268 -0.07 14.17 -9.19
CA VAL A 268 -0.15 15.46 -9.89
C VAL A 268 1.26 15.92 -10.29
N SER A 269 2.16 15.90 -9.33
CA SER A 269 3.58 16.17 -9.51
C SER A 269 4.39 15.36 -8.50
N ARG A 270 5.71 15.50 -8.51
CA ARG A 270 6.57 14.78 -7.54
C ARG A 270 6.24 15.22 -6.12
N GLY A 271 5.77 14.28 -5.28
CA GLY A 271 5.36 14.52 -3.90
C GLY A 271 4.04 15.24 -3.72
N PHE A 272 3.21 15.33 -4.76
CA PHE A 272 1.86 15.87 -4.68
C PHE A 272 0.87 14.90 -5.31
N TYR A 273 -0.19 14.59 -4.57
CA TYR A 273 -1.17 13.58 -4.91
C TYR A 273 -2.58 14.10 -4.71
N GLU A 274 -3.48 13.67 -5.58
CA GLU A 274 -4.92 13.88 -5.46
C GLU A 274 -5.61 12.54 -5.32
N VAL A 275 -6.59 12.48 -4.43
CA VAL A 275 -7.32 11.26 -4.09
C VAL A 275 -8.80 11.46 -4.43
N TYR A 276 -9.33 10.54 -5.22
CA TYR A 276 -10.72 10.51 -5.61
C TYR A 276 -11.37 9.22 -5.11
N PHE A 277 -12.50 9.36 -4.45
CA PHE A 277 -13.32 8.21 -4.05
C PHE A 277 -14.35 7.90 -5.14
N LYS A 278 -14.49 6.61 -5.47
CA LYS A 278 -15.43 6.12 -6.46
C LYS A 278 -16.24 4.99 -5.85
N THR A 279 -17.56 5.16 -5.76
CA THR A 279 -18.43 4.09 -5.28
C THR A 279 -18.39 2.92 -6.27
N ILE A 280 -18.09 1.72 -5.78
CA ILE A 280 -18.24 0.47 -6.52
C ILE A 280 -19.68 -0.02 -6.34
N THR A 281 -20.13 -0.13 -5.10
CA THR A 281 -21.52 -0.45 -4.76
C THR A 281 -21.85 0.00 -3.35
N GLU A 282 -23.09 0.40 -3.12
CA GLU A 282 -23.66 0.61 -1.79
C GLU A 282 -24.52 -0.61 -1.36
N LYS A 283 -24.79 -1.53 -2.30
CA LYS A 283 -25.64 -2.71 -2.09
C LYS A 283 -24.91 -3.96 -2.57
N PRO A 284 -23.95 -4.49 -1.81
CA PRO A 284 -23.06 -5.56 -2.27
C PRO A 284 -23.77 -6.91 -2.46
N ASN A 285 -25.03 -7.04 -2.05
CA ASN A 285 -25.84 -8.26 -2.22
C ASN A 285 -26.77 -8.21 -3.44
N GLU A 286 -26.88 -7.07 -4.11
CA GLU A 286 -27.56 -6.87 -5.39
C GLU A 286 -26.53 -6.90 -6.53
#